data_188b6f858dd5a687884607559010df30
#
_entry.id   188b6f858dd5a687884607559010df30
#
_cell.length_a   1.000
_cell.length_b   1.000
_cell.length_c   1.000
_cell.angle_alpha   90.00
_cell.angle_beta   90.00
_cell.angle_gamma   90.00
#
_symmetry.space_group_name_H-M   'P 1'
#
loop_
_entity.id
_entity.type
_entity.pdbx_description
1 polymer ?
#
loop_
_entity_poly.entity_id
_entity_poly.type
_entity_poly.pdbx_seq_one_letter_code
_entity_poly.pdbx_strand_id
1 'polypeptide(L)'
;AGSKYLSQIEDAITVTAEYTASRVAFGKPLLDQQMIHCKLAELQIECNAARALLREAAEHYIAGDADATLLTSMAKFKVGQLGQTVPSACLQFWGGQGFMWDSPITRIFRDTRLCSIGGGANEVMLQIIAKDLGYHPATRSSARSG
;
A
#
# COMPACT_ATOMS: atom_id res chain seq x y z
N ALA A 1 -1.74 2.52 -13.44
CA ALA A 1 -2.31 3.16 -12.22
C ALA A 1 -1.61 2.68 -10.94
N GLY A 2 -1.47 1.37 -10.72
CA GLY A 2 -0.86 0.81 -9.49
C GLY A 2 0.56 1.30 -9.20
N SER A 3 1.42 1.36 -10.20
CA SER A 3 2.82 1.82 -10.05
C SER A 3 2.91 3.28 -9.62
N LYS A 4 2.04 4.15 -10.15
CA LYS A 4 1.99 5.56 -9.74
C LYS A 4 1.62 5.73 -8.28
N TYR A 5 0.60 5.00 -7.83
CA TYR A 5 0.19 5.04 -6.43
C TYR A 5 1.26 4.47 -5.50
N LEU A 6 1.91 3.37 -5.89
CA LEU A 6 2.99 2.82 -5.08
C LEU A 6 4.15 3.80 -4.93
N SER A 7 4.54 4.53 -6.00
CA SER A 7 5.54 5.59 -5.89
C SER A 7 5.13 6.70 -4.90
N GLN A 8 3.88 7.15 -4.94
CA GLN A 8 3.38 8.14 -3.97
C GLN A 8 3.40 7.62 -2.53
N ILE A 9 3.12 6.33 -2.34
CA ILE A 9 3.20 5.69 -1.02
C ILE A 9 4.66 5.65 -0.53
N GLU A 10 5.61 5.34 -1.40
CA GLU A 10 7.05 5.36 -1.07
C GLU A 10 7.56 6.78 -0.81
N ASP A 11 7.04 7.79 -1.48
CA ASP A 11 7.34 9.19 -1.19
C ASP A 11 7.01 9.54 0.26
N ALA A 12 5.95 8.95 0.84
CA ALA A 12 5.64 9.14 2.26
C ALA A 12 6.78 8.67 3.17
N ILE A 13 7.41 7.54 2.86
CA ILE A 13 8.56 7.00 3.61
C ILE A 13 9.76 7.95 3.46
N THR A 14 10.05 8.36 2.22
CA THR A 14 11.19 9.22 1.90
C THR A 14 11.10 10.56 2.62
N VAL A 15 9.99 11.29 2.47
CA VAL A 15 9.82 12.60 3.13
C VAL A 15 9.80 12.48 4.65
N THR A 16 9.33 11.35 5.19
CA THR A 16 9.31 11.11 6.63
C THR A 16 10.71 10.80 7.16
N ALA A 17 11.51 10.02 6.43
CA ALA A 17 12.90 9.77 6.78
C ALA A 17 13.70 11.08 6.79
N GLU A 18 13.55 11.93 5.79
CA GLU A 18 14.18 13.26 5.72
C GLU A 18 13.74 14.18 6.88
N TYR A 19 12.44 14.25 7.13
CA TYR A 19 11.90 15.05 8.23
C TYR A 19 12.41 14.58 9.59
N THR A 20 12.36 13.28 9.87
CA THR A 20 12.78 12.71 11.15
C THR A 20 14.29 12.76 11.37
N ALA A 21 15.09 12.77 10.29
CA ALA A 21 16.53 12.99 10.36
C ALA A 21 16.88 14.44 10.76
N SER A 22 16.08 15.42 10.32
CA SER A 22 16.28 16.83 10.61
C SER A 22 15.64 17.29 11.94
N ARG A 23 14.54 16.65 12.34
CA ARG A 23 13.79 17.02 13.56
C ARG A 23 14.47 16.48 14.81
N VAL A 24 14.98 17.38 15.64
CA VAL A 24 15.56 17.02 16.94
C VAL A 24 14.50 17.07 18.03
N ALA A 25 14.38 16.00 18.80
CA ALA A 25 13.61 15.93 20.04
C ALA A 25 14.29 14.96 21.01
N PHE A 26 14.15 15.21 22.30
CA PHE A 26 14.81 14.39 23.34
C PHE A 26 16.33 14.31 23.17
N GLY A 27 16.96 15.39 22.69
CA GLY A 27 18.41 15.52 22.55
C GLY A 27 19.04 14.86 21.31
N LYS A 28 18.23 14.29 20.39
CA LYS A 28 18.73 13.64 19.17
C LYS A 28 17.71 13.73 18.04
N PRO A 29 18.12 13.48 16.77
CA PRO A 29 17.17 13.34 15.66
C PRO A 29 16.11 12.27 15.95
N LEU A 30 14.88 12.52 15.53
CA LEU A 30 13.79 11.54 15.71
C LEU A 30 14.11 10.21 15.02
N LEU A 31 14.80 10.22 13.90
CA LEU A 31 15.18 9.02 13.15
C LEU A 31 16.07 8.07 13.95
N ASP A 32 16.83 8.60 14.95
CA ASP A 32 17.68 7.78 15.83
C ASP A 32 16.87 6.97 16.85
N GLN A 33 15.58 7.25 16.99
CA GLN A 33 14.69 6.42 17.78
C GLN A 33 14.44 5.09 17.09
N GLN A 34 14.73 3.98 17.78
CA GLN A 34 14.62 2.63 17.20
C GLN A 34 13.22 2.33 16.64
N MET A 35 12.17 2.76 17.34
CA MET A 35 10.80 2.54 16.87
C MET A 35 10.50 3.26 15.54
N ILE A 36 11.19 4.36 15.24
CA ILE A 36 10.99 5.13 14.01
C ILE A 36 11.75 4.49 12.85
N HIS A 37 13.06 4.31 12.97
CA HIS A 37 13.83 3.76 11.85
C HIS A 37 13.49 2.29 11.56
N CYS A 38 13.18 1.48 12.56
CA CYS A 38 12.69 0.12 12.33
C CYS A 38 11.33 0.10 11.64
N LYS A 39 10.42 1.01 12.03
CA LYS A 39 9.11 1.10 11.36
C LYS A 39 9.23 1.54 9.91
N LEU A 40 10.06 2.53 9.62
CA LEU A 40 10.30 2.96 8.22
C LEU A 40 10.89 1.82 7.38
N ALA A 41 11.81 1.04 7.94
CA ALA A 41 12.36 -0.16 7.27
C ALA A 41 11.28 -1.22 7.00
N GLU A 42 10.41 -1.51 7.97
CA GLU A 42 9.26 -2.40 7.80
C GLU A 42 8.33 -1.94 6.67
N LEU A 43 7.97 -0.66 6.66
CA LEU A 43 7.11 -0.09 5.63
C LEU A 43 7.75 -0.18 4.23
N GLN A 44 9.07 -0.01 4.14
CA GLN A 44 9.80 -0.17 2.87
C GLN A 44 9.78 -1.61 2.36
N ILE A 45 9.89 -2.61 3.26
CA ILE A 45 9.76 -4.04 2.90
C ILE A 45 8.38 -4.30 2.30
N GLU A 46 7.32 -3.78 2.91
CA GLU A 46 5.95 -3.92 2.42
C GLU A 46 5.77 -3.31 1.01
N CYS A 47 6.35 -2.13 0.77
CA CYS A 47 6.34 -1.50 -0.55
C CYS A 47 7.10 -2.32 -1.59
N ASN A 48 8.25 -2.88 -1.23
CA ASN A 48 9.03 -3.73 -2.12
C ASN A 48 8.29 -5.03 -2.48
N ALA A 49 7.61 -5.66 -1.52
CA ALA A 49 6.76 -6.82 -1.75
C ALA A 49 5.60 -6.50 -2.72
N ALA A 50 4.93 -5.36 -2.53
CA ALA A 50 3.88 -4.91 -3.44
C ALA A 50 4.42 -4.61 -4.85
N ARG A 51 5.63 -4.08 -4.96
CA ARG A 51 6.29 -3.83 -6.25
C ARG A 51 6.58 -5.13 -7.00
N ALA A 52 7.03 -6.16 -6.30
CA ALA A 52 7.25 -7.47 -6.90
C ALA A 52 5.95 -8.07 -7.43
N LEU A 53 4.88 -8.02 -6.64
CA LEU A 53 3.55 -8.48 -7.04
C LEU A 53 2.98 -7.69 -8.24
N LEU A 54 3.19 -6.36 -8.27
CA LEU A 54 2.78 -5.53 -9.42
C LEU A 54 3.53 -5.91 -10.69
N ARG A 55 4.81 -6.23 -10.60
CA ARG A 55 5.62 -6.67 -11.74
C ARG A 55 5.12 -8.00 -12.27
N GLU A 56 4.94 -8.99 -11.41
CA GLU A 56 4.39 -10.30 -11.75
C GLU A 56 3.01 -10.16 -12.42
N ALA A 57 2.11 -9.38 -11.84
CA ALA A 57 0.79 -9.11 -12.42
C ALA A 57 0.86 -8.49 -13.82
N ALA A 58 1.83 -7.57 -14.05
CA ALA A 58 2.03 -6.95 -15.35
C ALA A 58 2.58 -7.94 -16.40
N GLU A 59 3.51 -8.80 -16.02
CA GLU A 59 4.08 -9.84 -16.87
C GLU A 59 3.00 -10.82 -17.33
N HIS A 60 2.18 -11.36 -16.42
CA HIS A 60 1.06 -12.25 -16.74
C HIS A 60 -0.01 -11.56 -17.59
N TYR A 61 -0.30 -10.29 -17.32
CA TYR A 61 -1.25 -9.51 -18.13
C TYR A 61 -0.77 -9.35 -19.58
N ILE A 62 0.51 -9.04 -19.78
CA ILE A 62 1.12 -8.89 -21.11
C ILE A 62 1.16 -10.23 -21.85
N ALA A 63 1.44 -11.33 -21.14
CA ALA A 63 1.46 -12.68 -21.70
C ALA A 63 0.05 -13.21 -22.04
N GLY A 64 -1.02 -12.60 -21.51
CA GLY A 64 -2.39 -13.07 -21.68
C GLY A 64 -2.70 -14.34 -20.89
N ASP A 65 -2.00 -14.54 -19.77
CA ASP A 65 -2.14 -15.74 -18.94
C ASP A 65 -3.49 -15.79 -18.22
N ALA A 66 -3.96 -17.00 -17.93
CA ALA A 66 -5.22 -17.23 -17.23
C ALA A 66 -5.27 -16.56 -15.84
N ASP A 67 -4.13 -16.50 -15.15
CA ASP A 67 -4.02 -15.93 -13.81
C ASP A 67 -3.89 -14.39 -13.76
N ALA A 68 -3.86 -13.74 -14.93
CA ALA A 68 -3.64 -12.28 -15.01
C ALA A 68 -4.68 -11.48 -14.21
N THR A 69 -5.95 -11.88 -14.23
CA THR A 69 -7.01 -11.20 -13.47
C THR A 69 -6.82 -11.36 -11.96
N LEU A 70 -6.47 -12.57 -11.52
CA LEU A 70 -6.20 -12.87 -10.12
C LEU A 70 -5.03 -12.01 -9.60
N LEU A 71 -3.88 -12.08 -10.27
CA LEU A 71 -2.68 -11.34 -9.88
C LEU A 71 -2.87 -9.81 -9.91
N THR A 72 -3.57 -9.30 -10.93
CA THR A 72 -3.90 -7.88 -11.02
C THR A 72 -4.81 -7.43 -9.87
N SER A 73 -5.79 -8.26 -9.48
CA SER A 73 -6.68 -7.97 -8.35
C SER A 73 -5.92 -8.01 -7.02
N MET A 74 -5.02 -8.97 -6.83
CA MET A 74 -4.14 -9.05 -5.66
C MET A 74 -3.22 -7.84 -5.56
N ALA A 75 -2.57 -7.46 -6.64
CA ALA A 75 -1.69 -6.29 -6.70
C ALA A 75 -2.46 -4.99 -6.40
N LYS A 76 -3.66 -4.83 -6.98
CA LYS A 76 -4.53 -3.68 -6.72
C LYS A 76 -4.97 -3.60 -5.27
N PHE A 77 -5.38 -4.73 -4.69
CA PHE A 77 -5.74 -4.81 -3.27
C PHE A 77 -4.55 -4.43 -2.37
N LYS A 78 -3.36 -5.00 -2.62
CA LYS A 78 -2.16 -4.73 -1.81
C LYS A 78 -1.77 -3.27 -1.84
N VAL A 79 -1.75 -2.64 -3.02
CA VAL A 79 -1.46 -1.20 -3.13
C VAL A 79 -2.52 -0.36 -2.41
N GLY A 80 -3.80 -0.71 -2.53
CA GLY A 80 -4.89 -0.03 -1.81
C GLY A 80 -4.75 -0.14 -0.30
N GLN A 81 -4.32 -1.30 0.21
CA GLN A 81 -4.02 -1.50 1.64
C GLN A 81 -2.85 -0.61 2.09
N LEU A 82 -1.74 -0.60 1.34
CA LEU A 82 -0.56 0.20 1.65
C LEU A 82 -0.85 1.70 1.57
N GLY A 83 -1.71 2.14 0.65
CA GLY A 83 -2.16 3.53 0.55
C GLY A 83 -2.89 4.05 1.80
N GLN A 84 -3.43 3.15 2.61
CA GLN A 84 -4.02 3.50 3.92
C GLN A 84 -3.00 3.40 5.05
N THR A 85 -2.19 2.35 5.07
CA THR A 85 -1.35 2.02 6.23
C THR A 85 -0.03 2.77 6.25
N VAL A 86 0.66 2.89 5.12
CA VAL A 86 2.00 3.50 5.05
C VAL A 86 1.96 5.00 5.33
N PRO A 87 1.17 5.82 4.62
CA PRO A 87 1.14 7.26 4.89
C PRO A 87 0.58 7.60 6.26
N SER A 88 -0.34 6.78 6.79
CA SER A 88 -0.87 6.94 8.15
C SER A 88 0.22 6.73 9.21
N ALA A 89 1.02 5.67 9.08
CA ALA A 89 2.14 5.40 9.98
C ALA A 89 3.22 6.49 9.88
N CYS A 90 3.53 6.94 8.66
CA CYS A 90 4.48 8.03 8.42
C CYS A 90 4.01 9.35 9.05
N LEU A 91 2.75 9.73 8.83
CA LEU A 91 2.16 10.97 9.36
C LEU A 91 2.27 11.03 10.89
N GLN A 92 2.14 9.91 11.58
CA GLN A 92 2.29 9.84 13.03
C GLN A 92 3.66 10.37 13.50
N PHE A 93 4.73 10.12 12.76
CA PHE A 93 6.07 10.57 13.09
C PHE A 93 6.30 12.09 12.86
N TRP A 94 5.41 12.73 12.14
CA TRP A 94 5.43 14.19 11.95
C TRP A 94 4.79 14.94 13.13
N GLY A 95 4.04 14.25 13.99
CA GLY A 95 3.34 14.88 15.11
C GLY A 95 2.42 16.01 14.63
N GLY A 96 2.40 17.13 15.33
CA GLY A 96 1.55 18.29 14.97
C GLY A 96 1.79 18.83 13.55
N GLN A 97 3.01 18.72 13.02
CA GLN A 97 3.31 19.12 11.65
C GLN A 97 2.57 18.25 10.61
N GLY A 98 2.29 16.98 10.92
CA GLY A 98 1.51 16.10 10.08
C GLY A 98 0.02 16.47 9.97
N PHE A 99 -0.47 17.35 10.86
CA PHE A 99 -1.84 17.88 10.81
C PHE A 99 -1.97 19.14 9.94
N MET A 100 -0.86 19.83 9.66
CA MET A 100 -0.88 21.08 8.91
C MET A 100 -1.12 20.86 7.42
N TRP A 101 -1.94 21.71 6.79
CA TRP A 101 -2.30 21.59 5.36
C TRP A 101 -1.13 21.73 4.39
N ASP A 102 -0.11 22.51 4.74
CA ASP A 102 1.09 22.75 3.93
C ASP A 102 2.13 21.63 4.05
N SER A 103 1.94 20.69 4.97
CA SER A 103 2.82 19.55 5.15
C SER A 103 2.73 18.56 3.97
N PRO A 104 3.87 18.13 3.40
CA PRO A 104 3.88 17.18 2.30
C PRO A 104 3.23 15.84 2.67
N ILE A 105 3.42 15.37 3.89
CA ILE A 105 2.85 14.10 4.36
C ILE A 105 1.32 14.14 4.43
N THR A 106 0.73 15.27 4.80
CA THR A 106 -0.73 15.45 4.86
C THR A 106 -1.35 15.29 3.48
N ARG A 107 -0.71 15.85 2.46
CA ARG A 107 -1.15 15.73 1.06
C ARG A 107 -1.06 14.29 0.59
N ILE A 108 0.08 13.63 0.82
CA ILE A 108 0.27 12.24 0.44
C ILE A 108 -0.76 11.34 1.14
N PHE A 109 -0.95 11.51 2.44
CA PHE A 109 -1.94 10.76 3.23
C PHE A 109 -3.35 10.86 2.64
N ARG A 110 -3.79 12.07 2.29
CA ARG A 110 -5.10 12.29 1.69
C ARG A 110 -5.20 11.67 0.30
N ASP A 111 -4.22 11.91 -0.56
CA ASP A 111 -4.28 11.52 -1.97
C ASP A 111 -4.16 9.99 -2.14
N THR A 112 -3.33 9.33 -1.35
CA THR A 112 -3.19 7.87 -1.39
C THR A 112 -4.39 7.13 -0.80
N ARG A 113 -5.25 7.80 -0.02
CA ARG A 113 -6.49 7.20 0.47
C ARG A 113 -7.40 6.75 -0.67
N LEU A 114 -7.32 7.42 -1.82
CA LEU A 114 -8.07 7.06 -3.02
C LEU A 114 -7.67 5.67 -3.57
N CYS A 115 -6.47 5.18 -3.29
CA CYS A 115 -5.98 3.89 -3.80
C CYS A 115 -6.87 2.71 -3.44
N SER A 116 -7.51 2.75 -2.29
CA SER A 116 -8.40 1.68 -1.80
C SER A 116 -9.85 1.83 -2.23
N ILE A 117 -10.20 2.94 -2.89
CA ILE A 117 -11.56 3.30 -3.29
C ILE A 117 -11.67 3.32 -4.81
N GLY A 118 -10.79 4.05 -5.50
CA GLY A 118 -10.83 4.29 -6.93
C GLY A 118 -10.35 3.11 -7.77
N GLY A 119 -10.95 2.94 -8.95
CA GLY A 119 -10.58 1.88 -9.89
C GLY A 119 -10.88 0.46 -9.40
N GLY A 120 -11.87 0.32 -8.56
CA GLY A 120 -12.25 -0.92 -7.86
C GLY A 120 -11.86 -0.87 -6.38
N ALA A 121 -12.87 -0.81 -5.50
CA ALA A 121 -12.65 -0.79 -4.07
C ALA A 121 -11.97 -2.08 -3.59
N ASN A 122 -11.23 -2.00 -2.48
CA ASN A 122 -10.53 -3.15 -1.92
C ASN A 122 -11.48 -4.34 -1.65
N GLU A 123 -12.70 -4.07 -1.21
CA GLU A 123 -13.73 -5.09 -0.97
C GLU A 123 -14.12 -5.82 -2.26
N VAL A 124 -14.20 -5.10 -3.37
CA VAL A 124 -14.47 -5.68 -4.70
C VAL A 124 -13.30 -6.57 -5.16
N MET A 125 -12.07 -6.12 -4.93
CA MET A 125 -10.89 -6.93 -5.26
C MET A 125 -10.88 -8.23 -4.47
N LEU A 126 -11.20 -8.20 -3.19
CA LEU A 126 -11.28 -9.41 -2.35
C LEU A 126 -12.38 -10.38 -2.84
N GLN A 127 -13.52 -9.87 -3.31
CA GLN A 127 -14.57 -10.72 -3.89
C GLN A 127 -14.09 -11.43 -5.17
N ILE A 128 -13.38 -10.73 -6.05
CA ILE A 128 -12.79 -11.30 -7.25
C ILE A 128 -11.78 -12.38 -6.88
N ILE A 129 -10.85 -12.08 -5.98
CA ILE A 129 -9.82 -13.02 -5.52
C ILE A 129 -10.47 -14.27 -4.89
N ALA A 130 -11.46 -14.09 -4.00
CA ALA A 130 -12.13 -15.18 -3.33
C ALA A 130 -12.89 -16.10 -4.30
N LYS A 131 -13.49 -15.54 -5.36
CA LYS A 131 -14.15 -16.33 -6.42
C LYS A 131 -13.11 -17.14 -7.20
N ASP A 132 -12.05 -16.53 -7.62
CA ASP A 132 -11.00 -17.15 -8.43
C ASP A 132 -10.30 -18.28 -7.67
N LEU A 133 -10.03 -18.09 -6.37
CA LEU A 133 -9.45 -19.11 -5.50
C LEU A 133 -10.44 -20.19 -5.01
N GLY A 134 -11.71 -20.11 -5.40
CA GLY A 134 -12.73 -21.09 -4.99
C GLY A 134 -13.21 -20.94 -3.54
N TYR A 135 -12.93 -19.84 -2.87
CA TYR A 135 -13.36 -19.60 -1.48
C TYR A 135 -14.77 -19.06 -1.37
N HIS A 136 -15.29 -18.49 -2.46
CA HIS A 136 -16.63 -17.89 -2.48
C HIS A 136 -17.73 -18.96 -2.45
N PRO A 137 -18.84 -18.76 -1.69
CA PRO A 137 -19.93 -19.76 -1.62
C PRO A 137 -20.51 -20.17 -2.96
N ALA A 138 -20.65 -19.26 -3.92
CA ALA A 138 -21.17 -19.56 -5.26
C ALA A 138 -20.28 -20.53 -6.05
N THR A 139 -18.94 -20.47 -5.88
CA THR A 139 -18.01 -21.40 -6.53
C THR A 139 -17.98 -22.77 -5.87
N ARG A 140 -18.22 -22.84 -4.56
CA ARG A 140 -18.25 -24.10 -3.81
C ARG A 140 -19.54 -24.91 -4.04
N SER A 141 -20.67 -24.25 -4.32
CA SER A 141 -21.94 -24.92 -4.59
C SER A 141 -21.94 -25.62 -5.95
N SER A 142 -21.30 -25.07 -6.97
CA SER A 142 -21.18 -25.68 -8.28
C SER A 142 -20.31 -26.97 -8.30
N ALA A 143 -19.30 -27.03 -7.42
CA ALA A 143 -18.43 -28.19 -7.26
C ALA A 143 -19.10 -29.38 -6.51
N ARG A 144 -20.21 -29.12 -5.78
CA ARG A 144 -20.98 -30.18 -5.07
C ARG A 144 -22.12 -30.78 -5.88
N SER A 145 -22.45 -30.20 -7.04
CA SER A 145 -23.57 -30.61 -7.89
C SER A 145 -23.13 -31.41 -9.11
N GLY A 146 -21.86 -31.73 -9.26
CA GLY A 146 -21.25 -32.58 -10.27
C GLY A 146 -20.56 -33.78 -9.63
#